data_8f50eac6b2f848b9f0f32c3a730ca374
#
_entry.id   8f50eac6b2f848b9f0f32c3a730ca374
#
_cell.length_a   1.000
_cell.length_b   1.000
_cell.length_c   1.000
_cell.angle_alpha   90.00
_cell.angle_beta   90.00
_cell.angle_gamma   90.00
#
_symmetry.space_group_name_H-M   'P 1'
#
loop_
_entity.id
_entity.type
_entity.pdbx_description
1 polymer ?
#
loop_
_entity_poly.entity_id
_entity_poly.type
_entity_poly.pdbx_seq_one_letter_code
_entity_poly.pdbx_strand_id
1 'polypeptide(L)'
;SVVMYVIIGICMIGLAPFLNSMAMALVNKGVPVNYSFGRGIGSAFYAVGAFSMGFLLEQFGTSLIYLLATLAFLTLAAVTLLFRYVPPQPITDTDAPAVKEGEVLGNLALFSKYPMFIMLVLGYTLLMSTHSVTCTYTYQIVARVGGTASDMGVALAIGAFVELPAMMLFNYLRKHTSLRFLLRLCAFGFLLRNVLLLFAPNMTVIYITMTLQFLECGLSIPSTVYY
;
A
#
# COMPACT_ATOMS: atom_id res chain seq x y z
N SER A 1 9.74 -24.70 4.35
CA SER A 1 10.89 -24.42 5.21
C SER A 1 10.98 -22.92 5.50
N VAL A 2 11.43 -22.52 6.69
CA VAL A 2 11.54 -21.12 7.12
C VAL A 2 12.39 -20.31 6.14
N VAL A 3 13.47 -20.88 5.63
CA VAL A 3 14.38 -20.23 4.68
C VAL A 3 13.66 -19.80 3.40
N MET A 4 12.83 -20.65 2.82
CA MET A 4 12.04 -20.32 1.63
C MET A 4 11.05 -19.21 1.89
N TYR A 5 10.41 -19.21 3.07
CA TYR A 5 9.50 -18.15 3.48
C TYR A 5 10.21 -16.79 3.60
N VAL A 6 11.41 -16.78 4.19
CA VAL A 6 12.23 -15.56 4.31
C VAL A 6 12.65 -15.04 2.93
N ILE A 7 13.10 -15.91 2.02
CA ILE A 7 13.51 -15.51 0.67
C ILE A 7 12.33 -14.91 -0.10
N ILE A 8 11.17 -15.56 -0.08
CA ILE A 8 9.96 -15.07 -0.73
C ILE A 8 9.55 -13.71 -0.11
N GLY A 9 9.59 -13.59 1.22
CA GLY A 9 9.28 -12.35 1.94
C GLY A 9 10.17 -11.18 1.50
N ILE A 10 11.48 -11.40 1.41
CA ILE A 10 12.44 -10.37 0.97
C ILE A 10 12.13 -9.93 -0.48
N CYS A 11 11.90 -10.88 -1.39
CA CYS A 11 11.57 -10.56 -2.78
C CYS A 11 10.25 -9.79 -2.92
N MET A 12 9.24 -10.14 -2.12
CA MET A 12 7.92 -9.51 -2.15
C MET A 12 7.92 -8.09 -1.59
N ILE A 13 8.61 -7.87 -0.45
CA ILE A 13 8.64 -6.55 0.22
C ILE A 13 9.33 -5.51 -0.66
N GLY A 14 10.36 -5.90 -1.42
CA GLY A 14 11.11 -5.00 -2.31
C GLY A 14 10.32 -4.54 -3.54
N LEU A 15 9.33 -5.32 -4.01
CA LEU A 15 8.65 -5.06 -5.28
C LEU A 15 7.80 -3.77 -5.26
N ALA A 16 7.06 -3.53 -4.20
CA ALA A 16 6.17 -2.36 -4.12
C ALA A 16 6.92 -1.02 -4.07
N PRO A 17 7.97 -0.82 -3.25
CA PRO A 17 8.80 0.38 -3.30
C PRO A 17 9.45 0.61 -4.66
N PHE A 18 9.91 -0.47 -5.30
CA PHE A 18 10.52 -0.39 -6.63
C PHE A 18 9.54 0.13 -7.68
N LEU A 19 8.33 -0.44 -7.74
CA LEU A 19 7.27 0.00 -8.66
C LEU A 19 6.84 1.45 -8.38
N ASN A 20 6.73 1.85 -7.11
CA ASN A 20 6.41 3.22 -6.74
C ASN A 20 7.50 4.19 -7.19
N SER A 21 8.77 3.82 -7.01
CA SER A 21 9.93 4.63 -7.44
C SER A 21 9.95 4.79 -8.97
N MET A 22 9.69 3.72 -9.72
CA MET A 22 9.59 3.80 -11.19
C MET A 22 8.44 4.72 -11.63
N ALA A 23 7.27 4.60 -11.01
CA ALA A 23 6.12 5.45 -11.34
C ALA A 23 6.42 6.93 -11.06
N MET A 24 7.05 7.23 -9.91
CA MET A 24 7.44 8.60 -9.57
C MET A 24 8.55 9.15 -10.49
N ALA A 25 9.49 8.31 -10.91
CA ALA A 25 10.49 8.71 -11.89
C ALA A 25 9.86 9.11 -13.24
N LEU A 26 8.79 8.43 -13.67
CA LEU A 26 8.04 8.81 -14.86
C LEU A 26 7.29 10.14 -14.68
N VAL A 27 6.63 10.33 -13.53
CA VAL A 27 5.94 11.58 -13.18
C VAL A 27 6.92 12.75 -13.17
N ASN A 28 8.08 12.58 -12.55
CA ASN A 28 9.13 13.61 -12.47
C ASN A 28 9.74 13.96 -13.85
N LYS A 29 9.67 13.04 -14.80
CA LYS A 29 10.08 13.26 -16.20
C LYS A 29 8.98 13.89 -17.06
N GLY A 30 7.89 14.37 -16.46
CA GLY A 30 6.80 15.06 -17.16
C GLY A 30 5.88 14.13 -17.96
N VAL A 31 6.00 12.81 -17.81
CA VAL A 31 5.05 11.87 -18.42
C VAL A 31 3.69 12.04 -17.70
N PRO A 32 2.57 12.21 -18.43
CA PRO A 32 1.27 12.47 -17.83
C PRO A 32 0.68 11.20 -17.20
N VAL A 33 1.38 10.63 -16.21
CA VAL A 33 0.94 9.47 -15.43
C VAL A 33 0.26 9.95 -14.17
N ASN A 34 -1.00 9.58 -13.99
CA ASN A 34 -1.70 9.80 -12.72
C ASN A 34 -1.40 8.63 -11.77
N TYR A 35 -0.36 8.81 -10.93
CA TYR A 35 0.07 7.80 -9.97
C TYR A 35 -1.08 7.33 -9.05
N SER A 36 -1.86 8.28 -8.50
CA SER A 36 -2.96 7.96 -7.58
C SER A 36 -4.05 7.13 -8.25
N PHE A 37 -4.37 7.44 -9.51
CA PHE A 37 -5.35 6.66 -10.28
C PHE A 37 -4.85 5.24 -10.58
N GLY A 38 -3.61 5.11 -11.06
CA GLY A 38 -3.00 3.79 -11.31
C GLY A 38 -2.95 2.92 -10.04
N ARG A 39 -2.61 3.52 -8.90
CA ARG A 39 -2.62 2.84 -7.60
C ARG A 39 -4.02 2.41 -7.18
N GLY A 40 -5.04 3.26 -7.43
CA GLY A 40 -6.44 2.96 -7.18
C GLY A 40 -6.96 1.75 -7.99
N ILE A 41 -6.58 1.66 -9.26
CA ILE A 41 -6.91 0.48 -10.09
C ILE A 41 -6.33 -0.80 -9.45
N GLY A 42 -5.10 -0.76 -8.95
CA GLY A 42 -4.50 -1.88 -8.21
C GLY A 42 -5.33 -2.32 -6.99
N SER A 43 -5.84 -1.35 -6.21
CA SER A 43 -6.73 -1.64 -5.08
C SER A 43 -8.07 -2.24 -5.51
N ALA A 44 -8.61 -1.83 -6.66
CA ALA A 44 -9.83 -2.44 -7.22
C ALA A 44 -9.63 -3.91 -7.57
N PHE A 45 -8.54 -4.24 -8.26
CA PHE A 45 -8.21 -5.64 -8.57
C PHE A 45 -7.94 -6.46 -7.31
N TYR A 46 -7.29 -5.86 -6.31
CA TYR A 46 -7.12 -6.51 -5.02
C TYR A 46 -8.46 -6.79 -4.33
N ALA A 47 -9.42 -5.85 -4.37
CA ALA A 47 -10.76 -6.04 -3.81
C ALA A 47 -11.49 -7.24 -4.45
N VAL A 48 -11.47 -7.32 -5.79
CA VAL A 48 -12.06 -8.44 -6.54
C VAL A 48 -11.37 -9.75 -6.17
N GLY A 49 -10.03 -9.74 -6.12
CA GLY A 49 -9.23 -10.91 -5.75
C GLY A 49 -9.54 -11.39 -4.32
N ALA A 50 -9.55 -10.48 -3.34
CA ALA A 50 -9.82 -10.81 -1.93
C ALA A 50 -11.24 -11.38 -1.75
N PHE A 51 -12.23 -10.75 -2.39
CA PHE A 51 -13.62 -11.23 -2.38
C PHE A 51 -13.72 -12.64 -2.96
N SER A 52 -13.22 -12.84 -4.17
CA SER A 52 -13.27 -14.14 -4.85
C SER A 52 -12.52 -15.22 -4.07
N MET A 53 -11.33 -14.91 -3.54
CA MET A 53 -10.51 -15.86 -2.77
C MET A 53 -11.20 -16.31 -1.49
N GLY A 54 -11.92 -15.42 -0.79
CA GLY A 54 -12.67 -15.80 0.40
C GLY A 54 -13.64 -16.94 0.12
N PHE A 55 -14.45 -16.84 -0.92
CA PHE A 55 -15.40 -17.88 -1.33
C PHE A 55 -14.72 -19.15 -1.87
N LEU A 56 -13.70 -18.96 -2.71
CA LEU A 56 -12.99 -20.11 -3.30
C LEU A 56 -12.28 -20.95 -2.23
N LEU A 57 -11.77 -20.33 -1.17
CA LEU A 57 -11.13 -21.03 -0.07
C LEU A 57 -12.10 -21.90 0.74
N GLU A 58 -13.33 -21.45 0.92
CA GLU A 58 -14.36 -22.27 1.61
C GLU A 58 -14.75 -23.49 0.77
N GLN A 59 -14.80 -23.37 -0.55
CA GLN A 59 -15.23 -24.46 -1.43
C GLN A 59 -14.11 -25.46 -1.75
N PHE A 60 -12.89 -24.97 -2.00
CA PHE A 60 -11.78 -25.77 -2.55
C PHE A 60 -10.62 -25.97 -1.56
N GLY A 61 -10.71 -25.35 -0.39
CA GLY A 61 -9.68 -25.45 0.64
C GLY A 61 -8.41 -24.64 0.34
N THR A 62 -7.47 -24.69 1.28
CA THR A 62 -6.25 -23.85 1.26
C THR A 62 -5.24 -24.20 0.16
N SER A 63 -5.31 -25.41 -0.41
CA SER A 63 -4.42 -25.83 -1.51
C SER A 63 -4.59 -24.97 -2.76
N LEU A 64 -5.77 -24.38 -2.96
CA LEU A 64 -6.06 -23.49 -4.08
C LEU A 64 -5.20 -22.23 -4.05
N ILE A 65 -4.84 -21.74 -2.86
CA ILE A 65 -3.98 -20.55 -2.71
C ILE A 65 -2.65 -20.75 -3.42
N TYR A 66 -2.02 -21.92 -3.22
CA TYR A 66 -0.72 -22.19 -3.82
C TYR A 66 -0.79 -22.25 -5.34
N LEU A 67 -1.86 -22.86 -5.87
CA LEU A 67 -2.08 -22.92 -7.32
C LEU A 67 -2.25 -21.53 -7.93
N LEU A 68 -3.16 -20.72 -7.36
CA LEU A 68 -3.46 -19.38 -7.87
C LEU A 68 -2.28 -18.43 -7.69
N ALA A 69 -1.56 -18.50 -6.55
CA ALA A 69 -0.34 -17.73 -6.35
C ALA A 69 0.72 -18.09 -7.39
N THR A 70 0.92 -19.39 -7.67
CA THR A 70 1.88 -19.84 -8.70
C THR A 70 1.51 -19.30 -10.08
N LEU A 71 0.24 -19.39 -10.46
CA LEU A 71 -0.24 -18.85 -11.74
C LEU A 71 -0.06 -17.33 -11.82
N ALA A 72 -0.35 -16.60 -10.74
CA ALA A 72 -0.16 -15.16 -10.69
C ALA A 72 1.32 -14.77 -10.85
N PHE A 73 2.24 -15.48 -10.18
CA PHE A 73 3.69 -15.24 -10.33
C PHE A 73 4.19 -15.57 -11.72
N LEU A 74 3.75 -16.67 -12.33
CA LEU A 74 4.10 -17.02 -13.71
C LEU A 74 3.60 -15.96 -14.69
N THR A 75 2.39 -15.46 -14.49
CA THR A 75 1.82 -14.38 -15.30
C THR A 75 2.64 -13.09 -15.13
N LEU A 76 2.98 -12.71 -13.90
CA LEU A 76 3.83 -11.57 -13.63
C LEU A 76 5.21 -11.70 -14.28
N ALA A 77 5.84 -12.87 -14.17
CA ALA A 77 7.13 -13.13 -14.80
C ALA A 77 7.04 -13.02 -16.34
N ALA A 78 6.00 -13.61 -16.94
CA ALA A 78 5.76 -13.52 -18.38
C ALA A 78 5.56 -12.07 -18.84
N VAL A 79 4.72 -11.31 -18.14
CA VAL A 79 4.51 -9.88 -18.44
C VAL A 79 5.81 -9.10 -18.31
N THR A 80 6.60 -9.33 -17.26
CA THR A 80 7.87 -8.63 -17.04
C THR A 80 8.90 -8.95 -18.13
N LEU A 81 8.96 -10.20 -18.59
CA LEU A 81 9.87 -10.62 -19.66
C LEU A 81 9.45 -10.07 -21.04
N LEU A 82 8.14 -9.96 -21.27
CA LEU A 82 7.58 -9.40 -22.50
C LEU A 82 7.61 -7.86 -22.52
N PHE A 83 7.69 -7.24 -21.34
CA PHE A 83 7.69 -5.78 -21.22
C PHE A 83 9.02 -5.22 -21.72
N ARG A 84 8.98 -4.61 -22.91
CA ARG A 84 10.13 -3.93 -23.47
C ARG A 84 10.22 -2.53 -22.85
N TYR A 85 11.12 -2.37 -21.90
CA TYR A 85 11.44 -1.03 -21.35
C TYR A 85 12.06 -0.16 -22.45
N VAL A 86 11.35 0.89 -22.85
CA VAL A 86 11.93 1.95 -23.66
C VAL A 86 12.47 2.99 -22.69
N PRO A 87 13.80 3.15 -22.57
CA PRO A 87 14.34 4.18 -21.70
C PRO A 87 13.84 5.53 -22.19
N PRO A 88 13.33 6.40 -21.31
CA PRO A 88 12.96 7.76 -21.70
C PRO A 88 14.21 8.44 -22.25
N GLN A 89 14.06 9.17 -23.35
CA GLN A 89 15.16 9.96 -23.89
C GLN A 89 15.71 10.86 -22.78
N PRO A 90 17.04 10.98 -22.65
CA PRO A 90 17.61 11.89 -21.67
C PRO A 90 17.04 13.29 -21.98
N ILE A 91 16.29 13.83 -21.03
CA ILE A 91 15.96 15.26 -21.06
C ILE A 91 17.30 15.95 -21.00
N THR A 92 17.66 16.67 -22.05
CA THR A 92 18.78 17.58 -22.03
C THR A 92 18.48 18.60 -20.96
N ASP A 93 19.07 18.37 -19.77
CA ASP A 93 18.90 19.17 -18.57
C ASP A 93 19.46 20.58 -18.82
N THR A 94 18.60 21.48 -19.28
CA THR A 94 18.92 22.92 -19.25
C THR A 94 18.23 23.61 -18.05
N ASP A 95 17.25 22.97 -17.37
CA ASP A 95 16.45 23.61 -16.33
C ASP A 95 16.25 22.77 -15.03
N ALA A 96 16.85 21.61 -14.89
CA ALA A 96 16.89 20.96 -13.60
C ALA A 96 17.97 21.64 -12.73
N PRO A 97 17.65 22.11 -11.50
CA PRO A 97 18.70 22.57 -10.59
C PRO A 97 19.68 21.41 -10.41
N ALA A 98 20.91 21.61 -10.90
CA ALA A 98 21.98 20.64 -10.78
C ALA A 98 22.11 20.26 -9.31
N VAL A 99 21.67 19.04 -8.96
CA VAL A 99 22.07 18.44 -7.70
C VAL A 99 23.57 18.32 -7.80
N LYS A 100 24.26 19.21 -7.11
CA LYS A 100 25.73 19.19 -7.06
C LYS A 100 26.14 17.82 -6.57
N GLU A 101 26.78 17.06 -7.40
CA GLU A 101 27.30 15.71 -7.13
C GLU A 101 28.34 15.66 -5.97
N GLY A 102 28.39 16.65 -5.12
CA GLY A 102 29.38 16.83 -4.08
C GLY A 102 28.92 16.63 -2.63
N GLU A 103 27.62 16.58 -2.37
CA GLU A 103 27.12 16.41 -1.00
C GLU A 103 26.19 15.19 -0.88
N VAL A 104 26.72 14.00 -1.09
CA VAL A 104 26.11 12.82 -0.46
C VAL A 104 26.40 12.96 1.05
N LEU A 105 25.50 13.65 1.74
CA LEU A 105 25.52 13.70 3.19
C LEU A 105 25.59 12.27 3.69
N GLY A 106 26.66 11.91 4.42
CA GLY A 106 26.73 10.61 5.05
C GLY A 106 25.44 10.36 5.84
N ASN A 107 24.94 9.13 5.83
CA ASN A 107 23.64 8.78 6.43
C ASN A 107 23.44 9.37 7.85
N LEU A 108 24.50 9.47 8.66
CA LEU A 108 24.47 10.08 10.00
C LEU A 108 24.27 11.61 9.96
N ALA A 109 24.83 12.31 9.00
CA ALA A 109 24.64 13.75 8.85
C ALA A 109 23.21 14.11 8.44
N LEU A 110 22.51 13.22 7.73
CA LEU A 110 21.12 13.38 7.34
C LEU A 110 20.19 13.36 8.59
N PHE A 111 20.48 12.51 9.57
CA PHE A 111 19.76 12.45 10.86
C PHE A 111 19.85 13.76 11.65
N SER A 112 21.02 14.36 11.69
CA SER A 112 21.23 15.63 12.39
C SER A 112 20.66 16.84 11.65
N LYS A 113 20.72 16.83 10.31
CA LYS A 113 20.27 17.96 9.49
C LYS A 113 18.76 18.05 9.34
N TYR A 114 18.05 16.88 9.34
CA TYR A 114 16.60 16.83 9.09
C TYR A 114 15.84 16.01 10.15
N PRO A 115 15.83 16.42 11.43
CA PRO A 115 15.22 15.63 12.52
C PRO A 115 13.71 15.44 12.31
N MET A 116 13.03 16.44 11.75
CA MET A 116 11.58 16.38 11.50
C MET A 116 11.23 15.32 10.44
N PHE A 117 12.05 15.18 9.41
CA PHE A 117 11.89 14.15 8.39
C PHE A 117 12.09 12.75 8.99
N ILE A 118 13.10 12.57 9.83
CA ILE A 118 13.35 11.30 10.51
C ILE A 118 12.19 10.92 11.44
N MET A 119 11.66 11.87 12.21
CA MET A 119 10.49 11.62 13.06
C MET A 119 9.27 11.20 12.22
N LEU A 120 9.05 11.83 11.06
CA LEU A 120 7.98 11.46 10.14
C LEU A 120 8.17 10.02 9.61
N VAL A 121 9.37 9.67 9.17
CA VAL A 121 9.70 8.33 8.67
C VAL A 121 9.50 7.29 9.76
N LEU A 122 9.99 7.53 10.98
CA LEU A 122 9.78 6.62 12.10
C LEU A 122 8.30 6.45 12.46
N GLY A 123 7.55 7.55 12.55
CA GLY A 123 6.12 7.52 12.81
C GLY A 123 5.35 6.75 11.75
N TYR A 124 5.65 7.01 10.48
CA TYR A 124 5.03 6.28 9.36
C TYR A 124 5.40 4.79 9.35
N THR A 125 6.64 4.45 9.67
CA THR A 125 7.08 3.05 9.79
C THR A 125 6.30 2.32 10.88
N LEU A 126 6.07 2.94 12.04
CA LEU A 126 5.26 2.36 13.11
C LEU A 126 3.81 2.14 12.68
N LEU A 127 3.20 3.12 12.00
CA LEU A 127 1.84 2.98 11.46
C LEU A 127 1.74 1.84 10.45
N MET A 128 2.68 1.76 9.50
CA MET A 128 2.69 0.70 8.50
C MET A 128 2.99 -0.68 9.11
N SER A 129 3.83 -0.76 10.15
CA SER A 129 4.07 -2.00 10.88
C SER A 129 2.78 -2.50 11.55
N THR A 130 2.03 -1.60 12.21
CA THR A 130 0.73 -1.94 12.82
C THR A 130 -0.27 -2.42 11.77
N HIS A 131 -0.34 -1.73 10.62
CA HIS A 131 -1.18 -2.15 9.50
C HIS A 131 -0.80 -3.54 9.00
N SER A 132 0.48 -3.82 8.81
CA SER A 132 0.98 -5.13 8.36
C SER A 132 0.62 -6.25 9.33
N VAL A 133 0.77 -6.01 10.63
CA VAL A 133 0.36 -6.96 11.68
C VAL A 133 -1.16 -7.21 11.60
N THR A 134 -1.96 -6.16 11.51
CA THR A 134 -3.43 -6.27 11.40
C THR A 134 -3.82 -7.08 10.16
N CYS A 135 -3.22 -6.81 9.01
CA CYS A 135 -3.48 -7.58 7.78
C CYS A 135 -3.08 -9.06 7.92
N THR A 136 -1.95 -9.34 8.56
CA THR A 136 -1.48 -10.72 8.78
C THR A 136 -2.44 -11.52 9.66
N TYR A 137 -3.00 -10.88 10.68
CA TYR A 137 -3.88 -11.52 11.65
C TYR A 137 -5.38 -11.28 11.37
N THR A 138 -5.74 -10.77 10.20
CA THR A 138 -7.15 -10.49 9.84
C THR A 138 -8.03 -11.72 9.99
N TYR A 139 -7.55 -12.90 9.55
CA TYR A 139 -8.32 -14.14 9.69
C TYR A 139 -8.61 -14.48 11.16
N GLN A 140 -7.63 -14.36 12.04
CA GLN A 140 -7.77 -14.62 13.47
C GLN A 140 -8.74 -13.63 14.13
N ILE A 141 -8.70 -12.35 13.70
CA ILE A 141 -9.64 -11.32 14.18
C ILE A 141 -11.07 -11.66 13.76
N VAL A 142 -11.26 -12.06 12.51
CA VAL A 142 -12.58 -12.50 11.98
C VAL A 142 -13.07 -13.77 12.69
N ALA A 143 -12.21 -14.77 12.82
CA ALA A 143 -12.54 -16.03 13.47
C ALA A 143 -12.93 -15.85 14.96
N ARG A 144 -12.32 -14.87 15.66
CA ARG A 144 -12.64 -14.54 17.05
C ARG A 144 -14.12 -14.18 17.26
N VAL A 145 -14.74 -13.56 16.26
CA VAL A 145 -16.16 -13.16 16.30
C VAL A 145 -17.07 -14.14 15.56
N GLY A 146 -16.56 -15.33 15.22
CA GLY A 146 -17.33 -16.39 14.56
C GLY A 146 -17.44 -16.24 13.04
N GLY A 147 -16.64 -15.37 12.43
CA GLY A 147 -16.62 -15.20 10.97
C GLY A 147 -15.82 -16.28 10.25
N THR A 148 -16.08 -16.41 8.95
CA THR A 148 -15.51 -17.41 8.04
C THR A 148 -14.41 -16.81 7.14
N ALA A 149 -13.82 -17.62 6.26
CA ALA A 149 -12.90 -17.16 5.24
C ALA A 149 -13.58 -16.24 4.21
N SER A 150 -14.84 -16.51 3.88
CA SER A 150 -15.66 -15.60 3.05
C SER A 150 -15.84 -14.25 3.70
N ASP A 151 -16.15 -14.22 4.99
CA ASP A 151 -16.30 -12.95 5.73
C ASP A 151 -15.00 -12.15 5.74
N MET A 152 -13.84 -12.81 5.87
CA MET A 152 -12.55 -12.17 5.73
C MET A 152 -12.36 -11.59 4.30
N GLY A 153 -12.71 -12.36 3.28
CA GLY A 153 -12.64 -11.91 1.88
C GLY A 153 -13.50 -10.67 1.64
N VAL A 154 -14.73 -10.65 2.16
CA VAL A 154 -15.63 -9.49 2.12
C VAL A 154 -15.04 -8.30 2.86
N ALA A 155 -14.50 -8.49 4.07
CA ALA A 155 -13.89 -7.44 4.87
C ALA A 155 -12.71 -6.77 4.14
N LEU A 156 -11.80 -7.57 3.57
CA LEU A 156 -10.66 -7.09 2.80
C LEU A 156 -11.11 -6.38 1.51
N ALA A 157 -12.15 -6.90 0.84
CA ALA A 157 -12.70 -6.27 -0.35
C ALA A 157 -13.31 -4.90 -0.05
N ILE A 158 -14.06 -4.75 1.05
CA ILE A 158 -14.59 -3.45 1.50
C ILE A 158 -13.44 -2.47 1.70
N GLY A 159 -12.39 -2.87 2.44
CA GLY A 159 -11.22 -2.02 2.70
C GLY A 159 -10.57 -1.54 1.42
N ALA A 160 -10.28 -2.45 0.49
CA ALA A 160 -9.65 -2.10 -0.78
C ALA A 160 -10.56 -1.27 -1.70
N PHE A 161 -11.88 -1.53 -1.68
CA PHE A 161 -12.83 -0.78 -2.50
C PHE A 161 -12.93 0.70 -2.07
N VAL A 162 -12.89 0.98 -0.76
CA VAL A 162 -12.96 2.36 -0.27
C VAL A 162 -11.65 3.13 -0.47
N GLU A 163 -10.53 2.48 -0.76
CA GLU A 163 -9.29 3.15 -1.16
C GLU A 163 -9.44 3.88 -2.50
N LEU A 164 -10.24 3.35 -3.43
CA LEU A 164 -10.44 3.95 -4.76
C LEU A 164 -10.91 5.40 -4.69
N PRO A 165 -12.08 5.71 -4.06
CA PRO A 165 -12.54 7.08 -3.95
C PRO A 165 -11.57 7.95 -3.14
N ALA A 166 -10.86 7.41 -2.15
CA ALA A 166 -9.86 8.13 -1.40
C ALA A 166 -8.72 8.62 -2.30
N MET A 167 -8.18 7.74 -3.13
CA MET A 167 -7.08 8.07 -4.05
C MET A 167 -7.53 9.04 -5.16
N MET A 168 -8.76 8.92 -5.65
CA MET A 168 -9.33 9.87 -6.61
C MET A 168 -9.52 11.25 -5.98
N LEU A 169 -10.00 11.30 -4.74
CA LEU A 169 -10.24 12.53 -3.98
C LEU A 169 -8.94 13.21 -3.53
N PHE A 170 -7.84 12.46 -3.42
CA PHE A 170 -6.57 12.96 -2.92
C PHE A 170 -6.08 14.23 -3.64
N ASN A 171 -6.15 14.25 -4.97
CA ASN A 171 -5.70 15.40 -5.76
C ASN A 171 -6.53 16.67 -5.47
N TYR A 172 -7.81 16.51 -5.18
CA TYR A 172 -8.68 17.59 -4.76
C TYR A 172 -8.34 18.05 -3.33
N LEU A 173 -8.24 17.10 -2.40
CA LEU A 173 -7.92 17.40 -0.99
C LEU A 173 -6.56 18.09 -0.86
N ARG A 174 -5.55 17.66 -1.60
CA ARG A 174 -4.21 18.26 -1.60
C ARG A 174 -4.21 19.73 -2.02
N LYS A 175 -5.15 20.14 -2.90
CA LYS A 175 -5.26 21.54 -3.33
C LYS A 175 -5.91 22.44 -2.28
N HIS A 176 -6.74 21.88 -1.38
CA HIS A 176 -7.54 22.63 -0.43
C HIS A 176 -7.07 22.47 1.02
N THR A 177 -6.20 21.47 1.29
CA THR A 177 -5.72 21.18 2.65
C THR A 177 -4.20 20.97 2.64
N SER A 178 -3.57 21.22 3.81
CA SER A 178 -2.13 20.96 3.94
C SER A 178 -1.84 19.46 4.06
N LEU A 179 -0.74 19.00 3.48
CA LEU A 179 -0.28 17.60 3.60
C LEU A 179 -0.08 17.20 5.06
N ARG A 180 0.37 18.13 5.93
CA ARG A 180 0.50 17.88 7.38
C ARG A 180 -0.84 17.55 8.03
N PHE A 181 -1.91 18.22 7.64
CA PHE A 181 -3.26 17.93 8.14
C PHE A 181 -3.72 16.55 7.66
N LEU A 182 -3.53 16.23 6.38
CA LEU A 182 -3.87 14.92 5.83
C LEU A 182 -3.14 13.79 6.55
N LEU A 183 -1.84 13.92 6.79
CA LEU A 183 -1.05 12.91 7.53
C LEU A 183 -1.54 12.73 8.97
N ARG A 184 -1.93 13.81 9.67
CA ARG A 184 -2.52 13.71 11.02
C ARG A 184 -3.87 13.00 10.99
N LEU A 185 -4.70 13.30 9.99
CA LEU A 185 -5.99 12.64 9.80
C LEU A 185 -5.81 11.14 9.52
N CYS A 186 -4.81 10.78 8.70
CA CYS A 186 -4.44 9.38 8.47
C CYS A 186 -4.01 8.68 9.77
N ALA A 187 -3.12 9.30 10.54
CA ALA A 187 -2.67 8.74 11.83
C ALA A 187 -3.83 8.52 12.80
N PHE A 188 -4.78 9.46 12.85
CA PHE A 188 -6.02 9.29 13.62
C PHE A 188 -6.87 8.13 13.10
N GLY A 189 -7.00 7.99 11.77
CA GLY A 189 -7.70 6.85 11.15
C GLY A 189 -7.10 5.50 11.55
N PHE A 190 -5.76 5.37 11.50
CA PHE A 190 -5.05 4.18 11.97
C PHE A 190 -5.36 3.85 13.44
N LEU A 191 -5.29 4.84 14.33
CA LEU A 191 -5.59 4.65 15.75
C LEU A 191 -7.03 4.20 15.93
N LEU A 192 -7.98 4.92 15.35
CA LEU A 192 -9.41 4.64 15.49
C LEU A 192 -9.76 3.24 14.99
N ARG A 193 -9.25 2.84 13.82
CA ARG A 193 -9.49 1.49 13.28
C ARG A 193 -8.97 0.41 14.22
N ASN A 194 -7.74 0.52 14.71
CA ASN A 194 -7.17 -0.50 15.59
C ASN A 194 -7.92 -0.59 16.93
N VAL A 195 -8.33 0.55 17.49
CA VAL A 195 -9.17 0.56 18.71
C VAL A 195 -10.52 -0.12 18.46
N LEU A 196 -11.19 0.19 17.35
CA LEU A 196 -12.47 -0.43 17.01
C LEU A 196 -12.33 -1.93 16.73
N LEU A 197 -11.26 -2.37 16.07
CA LEU A 197 -10.98 -3.81 15.84
C LEU A 197 -10.72 -4.55 17.15
N LEU A 198 -10.04 -3.90 18.11
CA LEU A 198 -9.76 -4.51 19.43
C LEU A 198 -11.05 -4.85 20.17
N PHE A 199 -12.04 -3.97 20.11
CA PHE A 199 -13.32 -4.09 20.82
C PHE A 199 -14.45 -4.59 19.91
N ALA A 200 -14.18 -5.05 18.69
CA ALA A 200 -15.21 -5.49 17.76
C ALA A 200 -15.96 -6.72 18.32
N PRO A 201 -17.29 -6.61 18.59
CA PRO A 201 -18.09 -7.69 19.15
C PRO A 201 -18.64 -8.65 18.08
N ASN A 202 -18.69 -8.24 16.82
CA ASN A 202 -19.30 -8.99 15.73
C ASN A 202 -18.74 -8.57 14.37
N MET A 203 -19.08 -9.32 13.31
CA MET A 203 -18.63 -9.07 11.94
C MET A 203 -19.05 -7.72 11.39
N THR A 204 -20.24 -7.22 11.76
CA THR A 204 -20.74 -5.92 11.26
C THR A 204 -19.80 -4.78 11.67
N VAL A 205 -19.31 -4.81 12.91
CA VAL A 205 -18.33 -3.80 13.39
C VAL A 205 -17.00 -3.95 12.63
N ILE A 206 -16.54 -5.17 12.33
CA ILE A 206 -15.37 -5.40 11.52
C ILE A 206 -15.55 -4.77 10.11
N TYR A 207 -16.68 -5.01 9.45
CA TYR A 207 -16.96 -4.42 8.14
C TYR A 207 -16.97 -2.88 8.18
N ILE A 208 -17.56 -2.28 9.22
CA ILE A 208 -17.52 -0.82 9.40
C ILE A 208 -16.08 -0.35 9.61
N THR A 209 -15.26 -1.04 10.39
CA THR A 209 -13.87 -0.64 10.62
C THR A 209 -13.03 -0.73 9.36
N MET A 210 -13.33 -1.64 8.44
CA MET A 210 -12.64 -1.73 7.14
C MET A 210 -12.88 -0.49 6.27
N THR A 211 -13.98 0.24 6.44
CA THR A 211 -14.18 1.50 5.70
C THR A 211 -13.19 2.59 6.10
N LEU A 212 -12.61 2.52 7.31
CA LEU A 212 -11.57 3.46 7.76
C LEU A 212 -10.26 3.32 6.95
N GLN A 213 -10.11 2.26 6.18
CA GLN A 213 -8.99 2.09 5.25
C GLN A 213 -8.93 3.20 4.18
N PHE A 214 -10.04 3.89 3.97
CA PHE A 214 -10.08 5.16 3.23
C PHE A 214 -9.03 6.15 3.75
N LEU A 215 -8.93 6.33 5.06
CA LEU A 215 -7.95 7.22 5.68
C LEU A 215 -6.57 6.58 5.77
N GLU A 216 -6.50 5.29 6.14
CA GLU A 216 -5.23 4.59 6.38
C GLU A 216 -4.37 4.50 5.12
N CYS A 217 -4.84 3.75 4.12
CA CYS A 217 -4.09 3.48 2.90
C CYS A 217 -4.47 4.44 1.79
N GLY A 218 -5.77 4.72 1.63
CA GLY A 218 -6.29 5.54 0.55
C GLY A 218 -5.71 6.96 0.50
N LEU A 219 -5.57 7.62 1.63
CA LEU A 219 -5.00 8.96 1.73
C LEU A 219 -3.54 8.97 2.16
N SER A 220 -3.08 8.03 3.02
CA SER A 220 -1.72 8.08 3.56
C SER A 220 -0.65 7.80 2.51
N ILE A 221 -0.86 6.80 1.64
CA ILE A 221 0.11 6.42 0.61
C ILE A 221 0.42 7.61 -0.32
N PRO A 222 -0.57 8.23 -0.99
CA PRO A 222 -0.26 9.39 -1.80
C PRO A 222 0.25 10.59 -0.98
N SER A 223 -0.22 10.79 0.27
CA SER A 223 0.26 11.89 1.11
C SER A 223 1.75 11.79 1.44
N THR A 224 2.27 10.59 1.67
CA THR A 224 3.70 10.38 1.97
C THR A 224 4.58 10.50 0.73
N VAL A 225 4.06 10.13 -0.45
CA VAL A 225 4.79 10.25 -1.71
C VAL A 225 4.98 11.71 -2.12
N TYR A 226 4.02 12.57 -1.78
CA TYR A 226 4.05 13.99 -2.16
C TYR A 226 4.55 14.93 -1.03
N TYR A 227 4.87 14.39 0.16
CA TYR A 227 5.42 15.16 1.26
C TYR A 227 6.93 15.33 1.13
#